data_e2fdb58e949a44096e3c73f984dead95
#
_entry.id   e2fdb58e949a44096e3c73f984dead95
#
_cell.length_a   1.000
_cell.length_b   1.000
_cell.length_c   1.000
_cell.angle_alpha   90.00
_cell.angle_beta   90.00
_cell.angle_gamma   90.00
#
_symmetry.space_group_name_H-M   'P 1'
#
loop_
_entity.id
_entity.type
_entity.pdbx_description
1 polymer ?
#
loop_
_entity_poly.entity_id
_entity_poly.type
_entity_poly.pdbx_seq_one_letter_code
_entity_poly.pdbx_strand_id
1 'polypeptide(L)'
;MALVHTIGHGTRSSEELIEMLQSAGVRRLVDVRRFPGSRRHPHFSRTALEQSLIAAGLGYEWRGEELGGRRSGAENSRHPAWRNRSFRAYADHMDTAEFRAALEALEETAVNELPAVMCAETLWWHCHRRLIADALLLRGNRVIHLVSTGSAQEHVLTSAARASDDGWPVYDLGITPGLIPPGGARSGPPP
;
A
#
# COMPACT_ATOMS: atom_id res chain seq x y z
N MET A 1 7.12 -14.73 11.10
CA MET A 1 5.99 -13.81 11.26
C MET A 1 6.56 -12.49 11.75
N ALA A 2 6.52 -11.46 10.93
CA ALA A 2 7.01 -10.12 11.27
C ALA A 2 5.83 -9.16 11.47
N LEU A 3 6.11 -7.98 12.05
CA LEU A 3 5.14 -6.91 12.24
C LEU A 3 5.49 -5.75 11.30
N VAL A 4 4.52 -5.29 10.54
CA VAL A 4 4.64 -4.11 9.68
C VAL A 4 3.57 -3.10 10.06
N HIS A 5 3.95 -1.85 10.27
CA HIS A 5 2.99 -0.76 10.42
C HIS A 5 2.64 -0.13 9.08
N THR A 6 1.51 0.53 9.00
CA THR A 6 1.20 1.44 7.90
C THR A 6 0.71 2.78 8.43
N ILE A 7 1.02 3.86 7.72
CA ILE A 7 0.62 5.21 8.09
C ILE A 7 0.29 6.03 6.85
N GLY A 8 -0.62 6.99 6.96
CA GLY A 8 -0.87 7.99 5.94
C GLY A 8 -0.45 9.36 6.44
N HIS A 9 0.32 10.11 5.66
CA HIS A 9 0.71 11.45 6.14
C HIS A 9 -0.48 12.44 6.11
N GLY A 10 -1.42 12.31 5.16
CA GLY A 10 -2.60 13.18 5.08
C GLY A 10 -2.25 14.65 5.09
N THR A 11 -2.83 15.38 6.02
CA THR A 11 -2.58 16.81 6.29
C THR A 11 -1.81 17.05 7.59
N ARG A 12 -1.17 16.00 8.14
CA ARG A 12 -0.39 16.08 9.39
C ARG A 12 0.80 16.99 9.27
N SER A 13 1.34 17.42 10.39
CA SER A 13 2.69 17.99 10.43
C SER A 13 3.75 16.88 10.41
N SER A 14 5.00 17.24 10.14
CA SER A 14 6.14 16.30 10.23
C SER A 14 6.32 15.80 11.65
N GLU A 15 6.13 16.66 12.63
CA GLU A 15 6.26 16.37 14.05
C GLU A 15 5.21 15.33 14.49
N GLU A 16 3.94 15.53 14.11
CA GLU A 16 2.85 14.58 14.39
C GLU A 16 3.15 13.21 13.77
N LEU A 17 3.61 13.17 12.51
CA LEU A 17 3.98 11.92 11.85
C LEU A 17 5.11 11.21 12.61
N ILE A 18 6.16 11.93 12.98
CA ILE A 18 7.32 11.39 13.70
C ILE A 18 6.91 10.87 15.08
N GLU A 19 6.11 11.63 15.83
CA GLU A 19 5.58 11.21 17.12
C GLU A 19 4.80 9.90 17.03
N MET A 20 3.91 9.77 16.03
CA MET A 20 3.15 8.53 15.79
C MET A 20 4.05 7.34 15.49
N LEU A 21 5.10 7.53 14.68
CA LEU A 21 6.06 6.48 14.35
C LEU A 21 6.87 6.05 15.57
N GLN A 22 7.40 7.02 16.33
CA GLN A 22 8.20 6.75 17.54
C GLN A 22 7.37 6.07 18.63
N SER A 23 6.13 6.54 18.86
CA SER A 23 5.20 5.95 19.83
C SER A 23 4.83 4.50 19.51
N ALA A 24 4.83 4.13 18.21
CA ALA A 24 4.63 2.78 17.75
C ALA A 24 5.92 1.94 17.71
N GLY A 25 7.06 2.49 18.11
CA GLY A 25 8.36 1.81 18.09
C GLY A 25 8.95 1.62 16.70
N VAL A 26 8.41 2.29 15.67
CA VAL A 26 8.89 2.21 14.28
C VAL A 26 10.34 2.68 14.21
N ARG A 27 11.16 1.98 13.43
CA ARG A 27 12.57 2.29 13.19
C ARG A 27 12.85 2.79 11.79
N ARG A 28 12.02 2.39 10.81
CA ARG A 28 12.18 2.76 9.39
C ARG A 28 10.84 3.14 8.78
N LEU A 29 10.81 4.24 8.06
CA LEU A 29 9.69 4.60 7.19
C LEU A 29 9.97 4.17 5.75
N VAL A 30 9.08 3.36 5.19
CA VAL A 30 9.10 2.95 3.77
C VAL A 30 8.07 3.76 3.02
N ASP A 31 8.53 4.75 2.27
CA ASP A 31 7.67 5.64 1.49
C ASP A 31 7.28 5.01 0.15
N VAL A 32 6.02 4.60 0.04
CA VAL A 32 5.46 3.97 -1.17
C VAL A 32 4.70 4.96 -2.05
N ARG A 33 4.91 6.26 -1.89
CA ARG A 33 4.37 7.25 -2.82
C ARG A 33 5.17 7.24 -4.12
N ARG A 34 4.51 7.00 -5.25
CA ARG A 34 5.17 7.03 -6.56
C ARG A 34 5.78 8.40 -6.89
N PHE A 35 5.11 9.47 -6.45
CA PHE A 35 5.54 10.84 -6.66
C PHE A 35 5.55 11.60 -5.32
N PRO A 36 6.64 11.52 -4.55
CA PRO A 36 6.74 12.10 -3.21
C PRO A 36 7.06 13.61 -3.25
N GLY A 37 6.48 14.32 -4.23
CA GLY A 37 6.53 15.77 -4.36
C GLY A 37 5.14 16.36 -4.12
N SER A 38 5.01 17.31 -3.22
CA SER A 38 3.75 18.00 -2.98
C SER A 38 3.98 19.50 -2.82
N ARG A 39 3.34 20.28 -3.70
CA ARG A 39 3.30 21.74 -3.53
C ARG A 39 2.46 22.16 -2.34
N ARG A 40 1.46 21.35 -1.98
CA ARG A 40 0.55 21.62 -0.86
C ARG A 40 1.16 21.28 0.50
N HIS A 41 2.04 20.28 0.54
CA HIS A 41 2.69 19.80 1.76
C HIS A 41 4.19 19.64 1.51
N PRO A 42 4.95 20.75 1.39
CA PRO A 42 6.35 20.72 0.99
C PRO A 42 7.23 20.00 2.02
N HIS A 43 6.83 19.98 3.30
CA HIS A 43 7.49 19.23 4.37
C HIS A 43 7.42 17.70 4.18
N PHE A 44 6.51 17.21 3.34
CA PHE A 44 6.45 15.82 2.89
C PHE A 44 7.09 15.60 1.51
N SER A 45 7.83 16.56 0.96
CA SER A 45 8.72 16.24 -0.16
C SER A 45 9.74 15.19 0.26
N ARG A 46 10.21 14.35 -0.68
CA ARG A 46 11.13 13.26 -0.36
C ARG A 46 12.31 13.72 0.50
N THR A 47 13.00 14.76 0.05
CA THR A 47 14.19 15.28 0.74
C THR A 47 13.87 15.85 2.13
N ALA A 48 12.79 16.65 2.25
CA ALA A 48 12.42 17.25 3.53
C ALA A 48 12.00 16.18 4.55
N LEU A 49 11.21 15.20 4.12
CA LEU A 49 10.77 14.09 4.97
C LEU A 49 11.96 13.24 5.44
N GLU A 50 12.85 12.87 4.51
CA GLU A 50 14.06 12.10 4.84
C GLU A 50 14.92 12.82 5.88
N GLN A 51 15.17 14.11 5.69
CA GLN A 51 15.94 14.91 6.66
C GLN A 51 15.27 14.95 8.03
N SER A 52 13.96 15.16 8.10
CA SER A 52 13.21 15.19 9.35
C SER A 52 13.24 13.85 10.08
N LEU A 53 13.12 12.75 9.37
CA LEU A 53 13.16 11.39 9.93
C LEU A 53 14.57 11.05 10.46
N ILE A 54 15.61 11.33 9.68
CA ILE A 54 17.01 11.11 10.10
C ILE A 54 17.32 11.92 11.36
N ALA A 55 16.91 13.19 11.41
CA ALA A 55 17.08 14.04 12.60
C ALA A 55 16.36 13.49 13.84
N ALA A 56 15.27 12.75 13.64
CA ALA A 56 14.51 12.06 14.69
C ALA A 56 15.02 10.64 15.00
N GLY A 57 16.13 10.20 14.38
CA GLY A 57 16.71 8.87 14.59
C GLY A 57 15.96 7.74 13.89
N LEU A 58 15.16 8.06 12.86
CA LEU A 58 14.39 7.09 12.07
C LEU A 58 15.03 6.90 10.69
N GLY A 59 15.06 5.64 10.21
CA GLY A 59 15.44 5.34 8.83
C GLY A 59 14.37 5.77 7.84
N TYR A 60 14.80 6.13 6.62
CA TYR A 60 13.92 6.41 5.49
C TYR A 60 14.34 5.60 4.28
N GLU A 61 13.35 5.04 3.58
CA GLU A 61 13.55 4.32 2.34
C GLU A 61 12.42 4.65 1.37
N TRP A 62 12.75 4.99 0.13
CA TRP A 62 11.75 5.21 -0.91
C TRP A 62 11.62 3.98 -1.82
N ARG A 63 10.41 3.44 -1.91
CA ARG A 63 10.00 2.30 -2.74
C ARG A 63 8.80 2.65 -3.63
N GLY A 64 8.73 3.89 -4.06
CA GLY A 64 7.59 4.39 -4.84
C GLY A 64 7.51 3.84 -6.25
N GLU A 65 8.63 3.40 -6.84
CA GLU A 65 8.61 2.76 -8.15
C GLU A 65 7.98 1.38 -8.07
N GLU A 66 8.39 0.56 -7.14
CA GLU A 66 7.98 -0.84 -7.02
C GLU A 66 6.62 -0.98 -6.31
N LEU A 67 6.44 -0.30 -5.18
CA LEU A 67 5.25 -0.43 -4.32
C LEU A 67 4.24 0.71 -4.46
N GLY A 68 4.54 1.71 -5.28
CA GLY A 68 3.68 2.89 -5.42
C GLY A 68 2.40 2.63 -6.23
N GLY A 69 1.38 3.45 -5.97
CA GLY A 69 0.11 3.44 -6.70
C GLY A 69 0.18 4.06 -8.11
N ARG A 70 -0.98 4.38 -8.68
CA ARG A 70 -1.14 4.95 -10.04
C ARG A 70 -0.56 4.04 -11.11
N ARG A 71 -1.05 2.81 -11.17
CA ARG A 71 -0.67 1.80 -12.15
C ARG A 71 -1.64 1.73 -13.32
N SER A 72 -1.17 1.21 -14.43
CA SER A 72 -2.02 0.81 -15.56
C SER A 72 -2.51 -0.61 -15.32
N GLY A 73 -3.80 -0.86 -15.55
CA GLY A 73 -4.38 -2.19 -15.39
C GLY A 73 -4.06 -3.10 -16.57
N ALA A 74 -4.09 -4.39 -16.34
CA ALA A 74 -4.01 -5.40 -17.36
C ALA A 74 -5.35 -5.50 -18.14
N GLU A 75 -5.29 -5.88 -19.41
CA GLU A 75 -6.48 -6.10 -20.24
C GLU A 75 -7.31 -7.27 -19.69
N ASN A 76 -6.65 -8.34 -19.26
CA ASN A 76 -7.23 -9.54 -18.67
C ASN A 76 -6.83 -9.69 -17.21
N SER A 77 -7.37 -8.82 -16.35
CA SER A 77 -7.09 -8.85 -14.92
C SER A 77 -7.69 -10.08 -14.24
N ARG A 78 -6.89 -10.77 -13.42
CA ARG A 78 -7.37 -11.87 -12.57
C ARG A 78 -8.00 -11.40 -11.25
N HIS A 79 -8.23 -10.09 -11.09
CA HIS A 79 -8.77 -9.45 -9.89
C HIS A 79 -10.16 -8.83 -10.11
N PRO A 80 -11.16 -9.60 -10.62
CA PRO A 80 -12.45 -9.05 -11.05
C PRO A 80 -13.29 -8.46 -9.91
N ALA A 81 -13.01 -8.81 -8.66
CA ALA A 81 -13.74 -8.26 -7.52
C ALA A 81 -13.52 -6.75 -7.32
N TRP A 82 -12.40 -6.20 -7.80
CA TRP A 82 -12.17 -4.77 -7.76
C TRP A 82 -12.92 -4.04 -8.87
N ARG A 83 -14.07 -3.42 -8.53
CA ARG A 83 -14.80 -2.53 -9.43
C ARG A 83 -14.06 -1.20 -9.66
N ASN A 84 -13.33 -0.73 -8.65
CA ASN A 84 -12.49 0.46 -8.79
C ASN A 84 -11.28 0.13 -9.66
N ARG A 85 -11.18 0.82 -10.81
CA ARG A 85 -10.11 0.60 -11.80
C ARG A 85 -8.70 0.80 -11.23
N SER A 86 -8.53 1.77 -10.33
CA SER A 86 -7.21 2.05 -9.74
C SER A 86 -6.76 0.94 -8.80
N PHE A 87 -7.68 0.37 -7.99
CA PHE A 87 -7.37 -0.78 -7.14
C PHE A 87 -7.13 -2.04 -7.96
N ARG A 88 -7.93 -2.27 -9.02
CA ARG A 88 -7.71 -3.40 -9.92
C ARG A 88 -6.36 -3.30 -10.62
N ALA A 89 -6.02 -2.13 -11.16
CA ALA A 89 -4.73 -1.90 -11.79
C ALA A 89 -3.55 -2.08 -10.81
N TYR A 90 -3.76 -1.71 -9.55
CA TYR A 90 -2.76 -1.97 -8.52
C TYR A 90 -2.64 -3.45 -8.18
N ALA A 91 -3.74 -4.18 -8.10
CA ALA A 91 -3.74 -5.63 -7.91
C ALA A 91 -3.02 -6.36 -9.08
N ASP A 92 -3.23 -5.92 -10.33
CA ASP A 92 -2.49 -6.43 -11.49
C ASP A 92 -0.98 -6.15 -11.37
N HIS A 93 -0.61 -4.98 -10.84
CA HIS A 93 0.80 -4.66 -10.58
C HIS A 93 1.42 -5.57 -9.50
N MET A 94 0.64 -5.99 -8.51
CA MET A 94 1.12 -6.92 -7.47
C MET A 94 1.53 -8.29 -8.02
N ASP A 95 1.08 -8.64 -9.23
CA ASP A 95 1.48 -9.88 -9.92
C ASP A 95 2.87 -9.78 -10.57
N THR A 96 3.44 -8.59 -10.67
CA THR A 96 4.76 -8.40 -11.28
C THR A 96 5.90 -8.88 -10.36
N ALA A 97 6.98 -9.38 -10.97
CA ALA A 97 8.17 -9.78 -10.23
C ALA A 97 8.80 -8.61 -9.46
N GLU A 98 8.71 -7.40 -10.01
CA GLU A 98 9.20 -6.17 -9.39
C GLU A 98 8.49 -5.87 -8.06
N PHE A 99 7.15 -5.91 -8.05
CA PHE A 99 6.39 -5.73 -6.81
C PHE A 99 6.71 -6.82 -5.78
N ARG A 100 6.73 -8.07 -6.22
CA ARG A 100 6.98 -9.23 -5.35
C ARG A 100 8.34 -9.15 -4.68
N ALA A 101 9.40 -8.87 -5.43
CA ALA A 101 10.74 -8.68 -4.88
C ALA A 101 10.82 -7.52 -3.88
N ALA A 102 10.13 -6.41 -4.16
CA ALA A 102 10.10 -5.27 -3.24
C ALA A 102 9.33 -5.56 -1.95
N LEU A 103 8.25 -6.35 -2.01
CA LEU A 103 7.52 -6.78 -0.82
C LEU A 103 8.35 -7.77 0.02
N GLU A 104 9.05 -8.69 -0.61
CA GLU A 104 9.97 -9.63 0.06
C GLU A 104 11.11 -8.88 0.78
N ALA A 105 11.70 -7.87 0.15
CA ALA A 105 12.68 -7.01 0.79
C ALA A 105 12.11 -6.23 1.98
N LEU A 106 10.84 -5.82 1.93
CA LEU A 106 10.14 -5.22 3.06
C LEU A 106 9.96 -6.23 4.21
N GLU A 107 9.61 -7.49 3.90
CA GLU A 107 9.50 -8.57 4.88
C GLU A 107 10.84 -8.88 5.56
N GLU A 108 11.93 -8.89 4.79
CA GLU A 108 13.30 -9.05 5.33
C GLU A 108 13.66 -7.89 6.27
N THR A 109 13.33 -6.66 5.88
CA THR A 109 13.49 -5.49 6.76
C THR A 109 12.71 -5.67 8.05
N ALA A 110 11.48 -6.20 7.98
CA ALA A 110 10.60 -6.37 9.12
C ALA A 110 11.04 -7.47 10.11
N VAL A 111 11.98 -8.33 9.73
CA VAL A 111 12.61 -9.30 10.64
C VAL A 111 13.55 -8.63 11.62
N ASN A 112 14.27 -7.60 11.19
CA ASN A 112 15.34 -6.96 11.95
C ASN A 112 14.96 -5.57 12.49
N GLU A 113 14.06 -4.90 11.82
CA GLU A 113 13.58 -3.56 12.14
C GLU A 113 12.05 -3.58 12.20
N LEU A 114 11.46 -2.55 12.78
CA LEU A 114 10.01 -2.36 12.76
C LEU A 114 9.66 -1.29 11.71
N PRO A 115 9.30 -1.68 10.48
CA PRO A 115 9.00 -0.71 9.42
C PRO A 115 7.56 -0.20 9.49
N ALA A 116 7.37 1.02 8.93
CA ALA A 116 6.06 1.54 8.60
C ALA A 116 5.98 1.91 7.11
N VAL A 117 5.01 1.34 6.40
CA VAL A 117 4.70 1.69 5.01
C VAL A 117 3.86 2.97 4.99
N MET A 118 4.32 3.99 4.26
CA MET A 118 3.63 5.29 4.21
C MET A 118 3.15 5.66 2.81
N CYS A 119 1.93 6.18 2.72
CA CYS A 119 1.45 6.91 1.55
C CYS A 119 0.81 8.26 1.93
N ALA A 120 0.27 8.98 0.93
CA ALA A 120 -0.35 10.29 1.15
C ALA A 120 -1.74 10.21 1.78
N GLU A 121 -2.51 9.17 1.53
CA GLU A 121 -3.91 9.03 1.99
C GLU A 121 -3.98 8.74 3.48
N THR A 122 -4.77 9.50 4.21
CA THR A 122 -4.99 9.27 5.66
C THR A 122 -5.64 7.91 5.89
N LEU A 123 -6.74 7.63 5.18
CA LEU A 123 -7.54 6.41 5.36
C LEU A 123 -6.92 5.25 4.57
N TRP A 124 -6.43 4.25 5.29
CA TRP A 124 -5.74 3.12 4.68
C TRP A 124 -6.63 2.33 3.70
N TRP A 125 -7.94 2.25 3.95
CA TRP A 125 -8.88 1.51 3.09
C TRP A 125 -9.23 2.22 1.78
N HIS A 126 -8.91 3.51 1.65
CA HIS A 126 -9.00 4.28 0.40
C HIS A 126 -7.69 4.28 -0.41
N CYS A 127 -6.68 3.58 0.05
CA CYS A 127 -5.33 3.63 -0.46
C CYS A 127 -4.82 2.24 -0.84
N HIS A 128 -3.87 2.17 -1.78
CA HIS A 128 -3.17 0.94 -2.16
C HIS A 128 -2.44 0.25 -1.00
N ARG A 129 -2.16 0.93 0.13
CA ARG A 129 -1.67 0.30 1.37
C ARG A 129 -2.58 -0.84 1.86
N ARG A 130 -3.87 -0.80 1.57
CA ARG A 130 -4.81 -1.89 1.84
C ARG A 130 -4.37 -3.19 1.15
N LEU A 131 -3.99 -3.10 -0.13
CA LEU A 131 -3.58 -4.27 -0.90
C LEU A 131 -2.18 -4.74 -0.50
N ILE A 132 -1.26 -3.83 -0.16
CA ILE A 132 0.03 -4.18 0.44
C ILE A 132 -0.20 -4.94 1.77
N ALA A 133 -1.11 -4.46 2.59
CA ALA A 133 -1.45 -5.10 3.87
C ALA A 133 -2.08 -6.49 3.67
N ASP A 134 -2.99 -6.65 2.69
CA ASP A 134 -3.54 -7.96 2.30
C ASP A 134 -2.41 -8.94 1.90
N ALA A 135 -1.44 -8.49 1.08
CA ALA A 135 -0.33 -9.33 0.66
C ALA A 135 0.55 -9.76 1.83
N LEU A 136 0.93 -8.82 2.70
CA LEU A 136 1.70 -9.11 3.91
C LEU A 136 0.97 -10.10 4.83
N LEU A 137 -0.34 -9.90 5.03
CA LEU A 137 -1.15 -10.77 5.88
C LEU A 137 -1.23 -12.21 5.34
N LEU A 138 -1.49 -12.37 4.03
CA LEU A 138 -1.55 -13.69 3.38
C LEU A 138 -0.20 -14.42 3.41
N ARG A 139 0.90 -13.68 3.48
CA ARG A 139 2.26 -14.22 3.63
C ARG A 139 2.67 -14.44 5.10
N GLY A 140 1.72 -14.33 6.03
CA GLY A 140 1.89 -14.68 7.44
C GLY A 140 2.45 -13.57 8.33
N ASN A 141 2.43 -12.32 7.89
CA ASN A 141 2.85 -11.18 8.68
C ASN A 141 1.66 -10.51 9.37
N ARG A 142 1.90 -9.80 10.48
CA ARG A 142 0.92 -8.93 11.10
C ARG A 142 1.05 -7.52 10.52
N VAL A 143 -0.08 -6.87 10.31
CA VAL A 143 -0.12 -5.48 9.82
C VAL A 143 -0.99 -4.63 10.74
N ILE A 144 -0.46 -3.48 11.17
CA ILE A 144 -1.16 -2.52 12.03
C ILE A 144 -1.16 -1.15 11.35
N HIS A 145 -2.34 -0.58 11.19
CA HIS A 145 -2.54 0.76 10.65
C HIS A 145 -2.49 1.80 11.77
N LEU A 146 -1.53 2.71 11.73
CA LEU A 146 -1.47 3.86 12.62
C LEU A 146 -2.46 4.92 12.12
N VAL A 147 -3.53 5.14 12.87
CA VAL A 147 -4.66 6.01 12.45
C VAL A 147 -4.50 7.42 12.99
N SER A 148 -4.18 7.54 14.28
CA SER A 148 -3.85 8.80 14.95
C SER A 148 -2.93 8.52 16.14
N THR A 149 -2.42 9.56 16.79
CA THR A 149 -1.63 9.39 18.02
C THR A 149 -2.41 8.57 19.05
N GLY A 150 -1.81 7.45 19.48
CA GLY A 150 -2.43 6.52 20.42
C GLY A 150 -3.55 5.64 19.86
N SER A 151 -3.88 5.71 18.56
CA SER A 151 -4.89 4.87 17.92
C SER A 151 -4.31 4.08 16.76
N ALA A 152 -4.43 2.76 16.86
CA ALA A 152 -3.99 1.82 15.85
C ALA A 152 -5.07 0.77 15.58
N GLN A 153 -5.09 0.22 14.38
CA GLN A 153 -6.07 -0.76 13.94
C GLN A 153 -5.34 -1.94 13.26
N GLU A 154 -5.62 -3.15 13.73
CA GLU A 154 -5.09 -4.35 13.06
C GLU A 154 -5.77 -4.54 11.71
N HIS A 155 -4.98 -4.92 10.70
CA HIS A 155 -5.49 -5.18 9.37
C HIS A 155 -6.32 -6.45 9.33
N VAL A 156 -7.47 -6.36 8.66
CA VAL A 156 -8.35 -7.49 8.37
C VAL A 156 -8.34 -7.71 6.87
N LEU A 157 -8.14 -8.94 6.44
CA LEU A 157 -8.10 -9.31 5.03
C LEU A 157 -9.34 -8.80 4.30
N THR A 158 -9.12 -8.21 3.13
CA THR A 158 -10.22 -7.82 2.24
C THR A 158 -11.08 -9.03 1.91
N SER A 159 -12.39 -8.93 2.10
CA SER A 159 -13.34 -10.05 1.97
C SER A 159 -13.33 -10.75 0.60
N ALA A 160 -12.91 -10.03 -0.45
CA ALA A 160 -12.77 -10.58 -1.80
C ALA A 160 -11.39 -11.21 -2.05
N ALA A 161 -10.45 -11.11 -1.09
CA ALA A 161 -9.09 -11.61 -1.23
C ALA A 161 -8.98 -13.07 -0.79
N ARG A 162 -8.16 -13.80 -1.51
CA ARG A 162 -7.65 -15.13 -1.11
C ARG A 162 -6.20 -15.28 -1.54
N ALA A 163 -5.50 -16.23 -0.96
CA ALA A 163 -4.20 -16.64 -1.48
C ALA A 163 -4.38 -17.44 -2.78
N SER A 164 -3.53 -17.17 -3.77
CA SER A 164 -3.30 -18.06 -4.90
C SER A 164 -2.37 -19.22 -4.50
N ASP A 165 -2.16 -20.18 -5.40
CA ASP A 165 -1.33 -21.37 -5.13
C ASP A 165 0.12 -20.99 -4.78
N ASP A 166 0.60 -19.86 -5.28
CA ASP A 166 1.92 -19.27 -4.98
C ASP A 166 1.92 -18.32 -3.75
N GLY A 167 0.78 -18.24 -3.02
CA GLY A 167 0.65 -17.46 -1.77
C GLY A 167 0.39 -15.96 -1.95
N TRP A 168 0.23 -15.48 -3.20
CA TRP A 168 -0.05 -14.08 -3.47
C TRP A 168 -1.54 -13.77 -3.52
N PRO A 169 -1.97 -12.53 -3.24
CA PRO A 169 -3.39 -12.19 -3.22
C PRO A 169 -4.03 -12.26 -4.61
N VAL A 170 -5.22 -12.87 -4.64
CA VAL A 170 -6.17 -12.78 -5.77
C VAL A 170 -7.48 -12.24 -5.21
N TYR A 171 -8.10 -11.32 -5.95
CA TYR A 171 -9.36 -10.68 -5.55
C TYR A 171 -10.48 -11.14 -6.49
N ASP A 172 -11.01 -12.33 -6.23
CA ASP A 172 -12.05 -12.98 -7.04
C ASP A 172 -13.18 -13.61 -6.22
N LEU A 173 -13.10 -13.60 -4.89
CA LEU A 173 -14.16 -14.14 -4.05
C LEU A 173 -15.46 -13.33 -4.18
N GLY A 174 -16.59 -14.04 -4.20
CA GLY A 174 -17.90 -13.44 -4.39
C GLY A 174 -18.22 -13.08 -5.85
N ILE A 175 -17.36 -13.43 -6.80
CA ILE A 175 -17.62 -13.30 -8.24
C ILE A 175 -18.11 -14.64 -8.78
N THR A 176 -19.33 -14.66 -9.33
CA THR A 176 -19.87 -15.85 -9.99
C THR A 176 -19.22 -15.98 -11.37
N PRO A 177 -18.54 -17.10 -11.69
CA PRO A 177 -18.01 -17.31 -13.04
C PRO A 177 -19.14 -17.21 -14.08
N GLY A 178 -18.95 -16.40 -15.11
CA GLY A 178 -19.94 -16.19 -16.18
C GLY A 178 -20.69 -14.85 -16.13
N LEU A 179 -20.57 -14.05 -15.07
CA LEU A 179 -21.18 -12.71 -14.96
C LEU A 179 -20.22 -11.55 -15.32
N ILE A 180 -19.05 -11.86 -15.87
CA ILE A 180 -18.15 -10.82 -16.40
C ILE A 180 -18.68 -10.44 -17.78
N PRO A 181 -19.27 -9.24 -17.99
CA PRO A 181 -19.65 -8.81 -19.32
C PRO A 181 -18.37 -8.74 -20.17
N PRO A 182 -18.40 -9.26 -21.42
CA PRO A 182 -17.31 -9.06 -22.36
C PRO A 182 -17.05 -7.54 -22.45
N GLY A 183 -15.78 -7.15 -22.42
CA GLY A 183 -15.34 -5.76 -22.33
C GLY A 183 -16.18 -4.85 -23.22
N GLY A 184 -16.81 -3.85 -22.61
CA GLY A 184 -17.77 -2.98 -23.27
C GLY A 184 -17.17 -2.34 -24.52
N ALA A 185 -17.68 -2.72 -25.67
CA ALA A 185 -17.46 -1.99 -26.90
C ALA A 185 -17.87 -0.52 -26.67
N ARG A 186 -16.97 0.40 -26.95
CA ARG A 186 -17.26 1.83 -26.95
C ARG A 186 -18.36 2.07 -27.99
N SER A 187 -19.56 2.39 -27.54
CA SER A 187 -20.56 2.99 -28.39
C SER A 187 -20.05 4.40 -28.75
N GLY A 188 -19.65 4.56 -29.99
CA GLY A 188 -19.39 5.89 -30.57
C GLY A 188 -20.68 6.72 -30.56
N PRO A 189 -20.58 8.07 -30.63
CA PRO A 189 -21.76 8.93 -30.68
C PRO A 189 -22.58 8.63 -31.93
N PRO A 190 -23.94 8.74 -31.87
CA PRO A 190 -24.79 8.64 -33.02
C PRO A 190 -24.57 9.84 -33.97
N PRO A 191 -24.91 9.68 -35.26
CA PRO A 191 -24.68 10.67 -36.30
C PRO A 191 -25.47 11.98 -36.07
#